data_7defa0297c36f02ab809ba8cff6e7e76
#
_entry.id   7defa0297c36f02ab809ba8cff6e7e76
#
_cell.length_a   1.000
_cell.length_b   1.000
_cell.length_c   1.000
_cell.angle_alpha   90.00
_cell.angle_beta   90.00
_cell.angle_gamma   90.00
#
_symmetry.space_group_name_H-M   'P 1'
#
loop_
_entity.id
_entity.type
_entity.pdbx_description
1 polymer ?
#
loop_
_entity_poly.entity_id
_entity_poly.type
_entity_poly.pdbx_seq_one_letter_code
_entity_poly.pdbx_strand_id
1 'polypeptide(L)'
;MKSIYKLITLPIMILFASAGMADTPLPGKDKSETCLGCHAIEGYNNVYPTYKVPKVAGQNADYIISALKAYRNKDRVHETMHANASGLTDQDIIDIAKYFESLK
;
A
#
# COMPACT_ATOMS: atom_id res chain seq x y z
N MET A 1 11.70 -71.99 20.13
CA MET A 1 11.29 -70.63 20.44
C MET A 1 11.40 -69.83 19.18
N LYS A 2 10.27 -69.47 18.55
CA LYS A 2 10.25 -68.65 17.38
C LYS A 2 9.87 -67.24 17.82
N SER A 3 10.86 -66.35 17.89
CA SER A 3 10.67 -64.96 18.18
C SER A 3 10.16 -64.26 16.90
N ILE A 4 8.90 -63.86 16.90
CA ILE A 4 8.30 -63.14 15.82
C ILE A 4 8.49 -61.64 16.13
N TYR A 5 9.51 -61.01 15.54
CA TYR A 5 9.65 -59.57 15.56
C TYR A 5 8.65 -59.00 14.57
N LYS A 6 7.53 -58.48 15.08
CA LYS A 6 6.62 -57.69 14.30
C LYS A 6 7.29 -56.34 14.07
N LEU A 7 7.81 -56.16 12.86
CA LEU A 7 8.21 -54.85 12.36
C LEU A 7 6.96 -53.98 12.26
N ILE A 8 6.79 -53.08 13.21
CA ILE A 8 5.80 -52.02 13.13
C ILE A 8 6.41 -50.94 12.27
N THR A 9 6.07 -50.95 10.99
CA THR A 9 6.37 -49.81 10.09
C THR A 9 5.40 -48.68 10.41
N LEU A 10 5.88 -47.72 11.15
CA LEU A 10 5.16 -46.48 11.35
C LEU A 10 5.22 -45.68 10.03
N PRO A 11 4.09 -45.30 9.43
CA PRO A 11 4.13 -44.37 8.28
C PRO A 11 4.54 -43.00 8.80
N ILE A 12 5.71 -42.54 8.33
CA ILE A 12 6.14 -41.16 8.52
C ILE A 12 5.20 -40.29 7.67
N MET A 13 4.22 -39.70 8.33
CA MET A 13 3.35 -38.72 7.73
C MET A 13 4.16 -37.43 7.58
N ILE A 14 4.73 -37.20 6.40
CA ILE A 14 5.39 -35.93 6.06
C ILE A 14 4.29 -34.90 5.90
N LEU A 15 4.10 -34.11 6.94
CA LEU A 15 3.24 -32.94 6.90
C LEU A 15 3.94 -31.88 6.03
N PHE A 16 3.57 -31.79 4.75
CA PHE A 16 3.90 -30.64 3.94
C PHE A 16 3.10 -29.46 4.47
N ALA A 17 3.72 -28.69 5.35
CA ALA A 17 3.24 -27.35 5.64
C ALA A 17 3.48 -26.51 4.39
N SER A 18 2.47 -26.40 3.53
CA SER A 18 2.43 -25.36 2.52
C SER A 18 2.37 -24.03 3.28
N ALA A 19 3.52 -23.37 3.39
CA ALA A 19 3.58 -21.98 3.76
C ALA A 19 2.87 -21.21 2.64
N GLY A 20 1.57 -20.97 2.81
CA GLY A 20 0.85 -20.01 1.99
C GLY A 20 1.57 -18.68 2.17
N MET A 21 2.20 -18.16 1.11
CA MET A 21 2.59 -16.78 1.06
C MET A 21 1.30 -15.98 1.16
N ALA A 22 0.99 -15.51 2.37
CA ALA A 22 -0.03 -14.49 2.51
C ALA A 22 0.50 -13.27 1.77
N ASP A 23 -0.17 -12.88 0.68
CA ASP A 23 0.02 -11.60 0.02
C ASP A 23 -0.34 -10.54 1.06
N THR A 24 0.67 -10.07 1.80
CA THR A 24 0.49 -8.94 2.70
C THR A 24 0.32 -7.71 1.83
N PRO A 25 -0.87 -7.09 1.83
CA PRO A 25 -1.06 -5.86 1.08
C PRO A 25 0.01 -4.85 1.50
N LEU A 26 0.56 -4.10 0.53
CA LEU A 26 1.48 -3.02 0.83
C LEU A 26 0.84 -2.09 1.87
N PRO A 27 1.55 -1.71 2.96
CA PRO A 27 0.96 -0.92 4.06
C PRO A 27 0.29 0.38 3.61
N GLY A 28 0.72 0.93 2.48
CA GLY A 28 0.16 2.17 1.92
C GLY A 28 -1.18 2.03 1.22
N LYS A 29 -1.63 0.80 0.89
CA LYS A 29 -2.89 0.60 0.17
C LYS A 29 -4.08 1.18 0.91
N ASP A 30 -4.27 0.75 2.15
CA ASP A 30 -5.39 1.20 2.98
C ASP A 30 -5.30 2.70 3.31
N LYS A 31 -4.09 3.18 3.55
CA LYS A 31 -3.82 4.60 3.80
C LYS A 31 -4.08 5.50 2.59
N SER A 32 -4.11 4.93 1.38
CA SER A 32 -4.30 5.64 0.12
C SER A 32 -5.76 5.69 -0.35
N GLU A 33 -6.70 5.07 0.35
CA GLU A 33 -8.09 4.98 -0.10
C GLU A 33 -8.72 6.35 -0.37
N THR A 34 -8.52 7.31 0.51
CA THR A 34 -9.02 8.68 0.30
C THR A 34 -8.37 9.38 -0.90
N CYS A 35 -7.11 9.07 -1.17
CA CYS A 35 -6.38 9.59 -2.33
C CYS A 35 -6.93 9.03 -3.64
N LEU A 36 -7.22 7.73 -3.66
CA LEU A 36 -7.74 7.03 -4.84
C LEU A 36 -9.08 7.58 -5.31
N GLY A 37 -9.91 8.11 -4.42
CA GLY A 37 -11.17 8.73 -4.76
C GLY A 37 -11.07 9.89 -5.76
N CYS A 38 -9.91 10.53 -5.81
CA CYS A 38 -9.63 11.62 -6.74
C CYS A 38 -8.53 11.25 -7.75
N HIS A 39 -7.42 10.71 -7.26
CA HIS A 39 -6.21 10.48 -8.05
C HIS A 39 -6.21 9.20 -8.90
N ALA A 40 -7.17 8.30 -8.70
CA ALA A 40 -7.29 7.09 -9.51
C ALA A 40 -8.19 7.28 -10.74
N ILE A 41 -8.91 8.38 -10.82
CA ILE A 41 -9.84 8.66 -11.93
C ILE A 41 -9.11 9.44 -13.00
N GLU A 42 -8.95 8.86 -14.17
CA GLU A 42 -8.32 9.54 -15.29
C GLU A 42 -9.14 10.73 -15.76
N GLY A 43 -8.48 11.87 -15.94
CA GLY A 43 -9.13 13.11 -16.40
C GLY A 43 -10.06 13.75 -15.38
N TYR A 44 -10.02 13.32 -14.11
CA TYR A 44 -10.90 13.88 -13.09
C TYR A 44 -10.62 15.35 -12.81
N ASN A 45 -11.69 16.15 -12.83
CA ASN A 45 -11.69 17.54 -12.42
C ASN A 45 -12.60 17.69 -11.20
N ASN A 46 -12.11 18.41 -10.19
CA ASN A 46 -12.97 18.84 -9.09
C ASN A 46 -13.95 19.90 -9.57
N VAL A 47 -15.19 19.86 -9.09
CA VAL A 47 -16.25 20.77 -9.58
C VAL A 47 -16.23 22.11 -8.86
N TYR A 48 -16.00 22.09 -7.54
CA TYR A 48 -16.01 23.30 -6.74
C TYR A 48 -15.09 23.17 -5.52
N PRO A 49 -14.00 23.95 -5.46
CA PRO A 49 -13.46 24.78 -6.54
C PRO A 49 -13.01 23.94 -7.74
N THR A 50 -13.07 24.52 -8.95
CA THR A 50 -12.70 23.82 -10.18
C THR A 50 -11.19 23.71 -10.32
N TYR A 51 -10.66 22.49 -10.36
CA TYR A 51 -9.26 22.22 -10.68
C TYR A 51 -9.07 20.81 -11.21
N LYS A 52 -8.02 20.65 -12.00
CA LYS A 52 -7.63 19.35 -12.54
C LYS A 52 -6.90 18.52 -11.47
N VAL A 53 -7.33 17.27 -11.29
CA VAL A 53 -6.67 16.33 -10.38
C VAL A 53 -5.68 15.47 -11.17
N PRO A 54 -4.37 15.50 -10.85
CA PRO A 54 -3.39 14.71 -11.56
C PRO A 54 -3.51 13.22 -11.22
N LYS A 55 -3.22 12.36 -12.21
CA LYS A 55 -3.01 10.94 -11.97
C LYS A 55 -1.66 10.74 -11.27
N VAL A 56 -1.66 10.07 -10.12
CA VAL A 56 -0.46 9.86 -9.29
C VAL A 56 0.08 8.43 -9.39
N ALA A 57 -0.72 7.47 -9.87
CA ALA A 57 -0.30 6.09 -10.04
C ALA A 57 0.98 5.99 -10.90
N GLY A 58 1.98 5.27 -10.40
CA GLY A 58 3.27 5.10 -11.06
C GLY A 58 4.25 6.25 -10.89
N GLN A 59 3.89 7.30 -10.17
CA GLN A 59 4.80 8.42 -9.86
C GLN A 59 5.93 7.96 -8.93
N ASN A 60 7.08 8.60 -9.03
CA ASN A 60 8.24 8.34 -8.19
C ASN A 60 7.93 8.60 -6.70
N ALA A 61 8.28 7.63 -5.83
CA ALA A 61 7.99 7.72 -4.40
C ALA A 61 8.63 8.93 -3.74
N ASP A 62 9.88 9.25 -4.06
CA ASP A 62 10.56 10.41 -3.47
C ASP A 62 9.87 11.74 -3.83
N TYR A 63 9.37 11.84 -5.05
CA TYR A 63 8.58 12.99 -5.47
C TYR A 63 7.28 13.11 -4.66
N ILE A 64 6.55 12.00 -4.50
CA ILE A 64 5.30 11.98 -3.74
C ILE A 64 5.55 12.37 -2.27
N ILE A 65 6.60 11.84 -1.66
CA ILE A 65 7.01 12.17 -0.28
C ILE A 65 7.24 13.68 -0.15
N SER A 66 8.03 14.25 -1.04
CA SER A 66 8.33 15.68 -1.02
C SER A 66 7.07 16.52 -1.22
N ALA A 67 6.20 16.15 -2.14
CA ALA A 67 4.97 16.85 -2.43
C ALA A 67 3.99 16.81 -1.24
N LEU A 68 3.76 15.63 -0.64
CA LEU A 68 2.88 15.48 0.51
C LEU A 68 3.39 16.24 1.74
N LYS A 69 4.69 16.22 2.00
CA LYS A 69 5.29 17.04 3.06
C LYS A 69 5.12 18.53 2.82
N ALA A 70 5.31 18.98 1.58
CA ALA A 70 5.11 20.37 1.20
C ALA A 70 3.65 20.83 1.38
N TYR A 71 2.68 20.00 1.03
CA TYR A 71 1.27 20.28 1.29
C TYR A 71 0.95 20.27 2.79
N ARG A 72 1.46 19.31 3.54
CA ARG A 72 1.26 19.25 5.00
C ARG A 72 1.80 20.50 5.69
N ASN A 73 2.95 20.99 5.28
CA ASN A 73 3.64 22.12 5.88
C ASN A 73 3.21 23.47 5.30
N LYS A 74 2.31 23.48 4.31
CA LYS A 74 1.88 24.68 3.55
C LYS A 74 2.97 25.36 2.71
N ASP A 75 4.07 24.68 2.46
CA ASP A 75 5.10 25.15 1.52
C ASP A 75 4.59 25.12 0.08
N ARG A 76 3.67 24.21 -0.20
CA ARG A 76 2.90 24.11 -1.43
C ARG A 76 1.44 24.39 -1.12
N VAL A 77 0.88 25.46 -1.72
CA VAL A 77 -0.46 25.95 -1.38
C VAL A 77 -1.53 25.25 -2.21
N HIS A 78 -2.35 24.45 -1.56
CA HIS A 78 -3.55 23.83 -2.12
C HIS A 78 -4.43 23.33 -0.95
N GLU A 79 -5.56 23.99 -0.74
CA GLU A 79 -6.40 23.74 0.45
C GLU A 79 -6.86 22.26 0.56
N THR A 80 -7.33 21.67 -0.53
CA THR A 80 -7.79 20.29 -0.53
C THR A 80 -6.66 19.32 -0.22
N MET A 81 -5.49 19.51 -0.84
CA MET A 81 -4.34 18.64 -0.56
C MET A 81 -3.78 18.87 0.83
N HIS A 82 -3.79 20.10 1.34
CA HIS A 82 -3.42 20.37 2.72
C HIS A 82 -4.34 19.63 3.69
N ALA A 83 -5.65 19.69 3.48
CA ALA A 83 -6.62 18.97 4.32
C ALA A 83 -6.37 17.45 4.35
N ASN A 84 -6.02 16.87 3.20
CA ASN A 84 -5.71 15.44 3.11
C ASN A 84 -4.34 15.09 3.71
N ALA A 85 -3.35 15.97 3.59
CA ALA A 85 -1.99 15.70 4.05
C ALA A 85 -1.75 16.06 5.53
N SER A 86 -2.52 16.97 6.10
CA SER A 86 -2.28 17.54 7.43
C SER A 86 -2.25 16.52 8.57
N GLY A 87 -3.04 15.47 8.48
CA GLY A 87 -3.11 14.40 9.47
C GLY A 87 -2.14 13.23 9.25
N LEU A 88 -1.35 13.26 8.18
CA LEU A 88 -0.43 12.18 7.86
C LEU A 88 0.87 12.27 8.66
N THR A 89 1.31 11.14 9.21
CA THR A 89 2.65 11.01 9.77
C THR A 89 3.69 10.86 8.66
N ASP A 90 4.97 11.02 8.99
CA ASP A 90 6.05 10.76 8.02
C ASP A 90 6.01 9.32 7.49
N GLN A 91 5.69 8.35 8.34
CA GLN A 91 5.57 6.96 7.93
C GLN A 91 4.37 6.75 7.00
N ASP A 92 3.24 7.38 7.27
CA ASP A 92 2.06 7.34 6.38
C ASP A 92 2.40 7.86 4.99
N ILE A 93 3.12 8.95 4.91
CA ILE A 93 3.57 9.55 3.66
C ILE A 93 4.49 8.60 2.87
N ILE A 94 5.43 7.95 3.55
CA ILE A 94 6.33 6.97 2.93
C ILE A 94 5.54 5.77 2.40
N ASP A 95 4.63 5.24 3.18
CA ASP A 95 3.83 4.07 2.81
C ASP A 95 2.92 4.37 1.62
N ILE A 96 2.24 5.52 1.63
CA ILE A 96 1.41 5.99 0.52
C ILE A 96 2.25 6.17 -0.75
N ALA A 97 3.41 6.80 -0.65
CA ALA A 97 4.28 7.03 -1.78
C ALA A 97 4.77 5.73 -2.44
N LYS A 98 5.17 4.76 -1.63
CA LYS A 98 5.58 3.43 -2.11
C LYS A 98 4.44 2.68 -2.78
N TYR A 99 3.24 2.79 -2.23
CA TYR A 99 2.06 2.18 -2.84
C TYR A 99 1.79 2.76 -4.24
N PHE A 100 1.72 4.09 -4.38
CA PHE A 100 1.50 4.71 -5.69
C PHE A 100 2.61 4.40 -6.70
N GLU A 101 3.86 4.38 -6.27
CA GLU A 101 4.98 3.99 -7.15
C GLU A 101 4.83 2.55 -7.64
N SER A 102 4.31 1.65 -6.83
CA SER A 102 4.08 0.24 -7.19
C SER A 102 3.02 0.04 -8.28
N LEU A 103 2.22 1.05 -8.55
CA LEU A 103 1.13 1.01 -9.55
C LEU A 103 1.59 1.36 -10.97
N LYS A 104 2.83 1.10 -11.30
CA LYS A 104 3.38 1.29 -12.65
C LYS A 104 2.79 0.33 -13.66
#